data_a79558a483f28e0ca310ab3921ccf6e7
#
_entry.id   a79558a483f28e0ca310ab3921ccf6e7
#
_cell.length_a   1.000
_cell.length_b   1.000
_cell.length_c   1.000
_cell.angle_alpha   90.00
_cell.angle_beta   90.00
_cell.angle_gamma   90.00
#
_symmetry.space_group_name_H-M   'P 1'
#
loop_
_entity.id
_entity.type
_entity.pdbx_description
1 polymer ?
#
loop_
_entity_poly.entity_id
_entity_poly.type
_entity_poly.pdbx_seq_one_letter_code
_entity_poly.pdbx_strand_id
1 'polypeptide(L)'
;MYQWLPEPLKRRLEFDGKYCGCDGLSETGLVPASSCLSRLPAVELIHRKLEEHPGEIYIISIAPMTNLAELLMKYPESRGQIAGIYTINGSYGVAPDKSSWNPRPSWNVRTDPEAAKYVIESGIPVTALGLDVTMRLENAMAERLMAEGNKNGWAFQFLERAVAFNLKRGLEPYSLLVDAMAVAAAVRPEIAEYIHGKAAVSDQDGLMCGQTLFGVKGYADQWNSDVRAAYCFDFDIYIDLFLERVFS
;
A
#
# COMPACT_ATOMS: atom_id res chain seq x y z
N MET A 1 -6.85 18.18 1.50
CA MET A 1 -7.21 16.87 0.87
C MET A 1 -7.28 17.10 -0.62
N TYR A 2 -6.70 16.23 -1.41
CA TYR A 2 -6.66 16.34 -2.88
C TYR A 2 -7.70 15.39 -3.48
N GLN A 3 -8.24 15.76 -4.63
CA GLN A 3 -9.19 14.90 -5.31
C GLN A 3 -8.43 13.79 -6.05
N TRP A 4 -8.59 12.57 -5.57
CA TRP A 4 -8.09 11.36 -6.22
C TRP A 4 -9.04 10.94 -7.35
N LEU A 5 -8.54 10.14 -8.28
CA LEU A 5 -9.39 9.54 -9.30
C LEU A 5 -10.43 8.64 -8.64
N PRO A 6 -11.71 8.80 -8.99
CA PRO A 6 -12.79 8.03 -8.36
C PRO A 6 -12.92 6.60 -8.90
N GLU A 7 -12.38 6.32 -10.09
CA GLU A 7 -12.56 5.07 -10.82
C GLU A 7 -11.21 4.46 -11.26
N PRO A 8 -11.10 3.13 -11.34
CA PRO A 8 -9.98 2.44 -11.98
C PRO A 8 -9.84 2.84 -13.47
N LEU A 9 -8.65 2.62 -14.07
CA LEU A 9 -8.36 3.03 -15.45
C LEU A 9 -9.32 2.46 -16.49
N LYS A 10 -9.76 1.19 -16.31
CA LYS A 10 -10.62 0.52 -17.29
C LYS A 10 -11.80 -0.19 -16.67
N ARG A 11 -11.82 -0.36 -15.36
CA ARG A 11 -12.82 -1.16 -14.64
C ARG A 11 -13.75 -0.27 -13.86
N ARG A 12 -14.90 -0.80 -13.51
CA ARG A 12 -15.79 -0.15 -12.54
C ARG A 12 -15.31 -0.48 -11.13
N LEU A 13 -15.26 0.53 -10.27
CA LEU A 13 -14.95 0.34 -8.87
C LEU A 13 -16.06 -0.48 -8.19
N GLU A 14 -15.70 -1.63 -7.62
CA GLU A 14 -16.56 -2.38 -6.73
C GLU A 14 -16.26 -1.94 -5.29
N PHE A 15 -17.08 -1.05 -4.74
CA PHE A 15 -16.92 -0.60 -3.37
C PHE A 15 -17.36 -1.68 -2.39
N ASP A 16 -16.46 -2.14 -1.54
CA ASP A 16 -16.78 -3.04 -0.43
C ASP A 16 -16.72 -2.30 0.91
N GLY A 17 -17.88 -1.83 1.36
CA GLY A 17 -18.04 -1.16 2.67
C GLY A 17 -17.81 -2.10 3.87
N LYS A 18 -17.49 -3.38 3.64
CA LYS A 18 -17.26 -4.35 4.72
C LYS A 18 -16.07 -3.96 5.60
N TYR A 19 -14.98 -3.51 4.99
CA TYR A 19 -13.73 -3.20 5.71
C TYR A 19 -13.66 -1.76 6.23
N CYS A 20 -14.16 -0.81 5.47
CA CYS A 20 -13.98 0.62 5.77
C CYS A 20 -15.28 1.34 6.14
N GLY A 21 -16.41 0.63 6.26
CA GLY A 21 -17.72 1.26 6.49
C GLY A 21 -18.23 2.05 5.27
N CYS A 22 -19.42 2.62 5.41
CA CYS A 22 -20.03 3.41 4.32
C CYS A 22 -19.33 4.78 4.12
N ASP A 23 -18.64 5.28 5.15
CA ASP A 23 -17.93 6.56 5.15
C ASP A 23 -16.44 6.42 4.76
N GLY A 24 -15.95 5.20 4.54
CA GLY A 24 -14.53 4.92 4.29
C GLY A 24 -13.61 5.10 5.50
N LEU A 25 -14.17 5.39 6.68
CA LEU A 25 -13.46 5.69 7.93
C LEU A 25 -13.89 4.78 9.09
N SER A 26 -14.40 3.58 8.78
CA SER A 26 -14.86 2.60 9.76
C SER A 26 -15.96 3.15 10.70
N GLU A 27 -16.80 4.04 10.19
CA GLU A 27 -17.90 4.68 10.93
C GLU A 27 -17.45 5.29 12.28
N THR A 28 -16.21 5.81 12.31
CA THR A 28 -15.60 6.39 13.52
C THR A 28 -16.28 7.67 14.00
N GLY A 29 -17.19 8.22 13.20
CA GLY A 29 -17.89 9.47 13.51
C GLY A 29 -17.02 10.72 13.38
N LEU A 30 -15.88 10.61 12.71
CA LEU A 30 -15.06 11.78 12.40
C LEU A 30 -15.76 12.66 11.37
N VAL A 31 -15.91 13.93 11.73
CA VAL A 31 -16.42 14.93 10.80
C VAL A 31 -15.23 15.43 9.95
N PRO A 32 -15.33 15.37 8.61
CA PRO A 32 -14.32 15.95 7.75
C PRO A 32 -14.09 17.40 8.13
N ALA A 33 -12.83 17.80 8.32
CA ALA A 33 -12.51 19.20 8.49
C ALA A 33 -13.03 19.98 7.26
N SER A 34 -13.80 21.02 7.48
CA SER A 34 -14.35 21.90 6.42
C SER A 34 -13.25 22.65 5.66
N SER A 35 -12.01 22.52 6.10
CA SER A 35 -10.85 23.22 5.57
C SER A 35 -10.17 22.44 4.46
N CYS A 36 -10.22 23.04 3.27
CA CYS A 36 -9.13 22.98 2.33
C CYS A 36 -8.91 21.68 1.57
N LEU A 37 -9.92 21.25 0.80
CA LEU A 37 -9.60 20.56 -0.44
C LEU A 37 -8.75 21.50 -1.31
N SER A 38 -7.55 21.08 -1.67
CA SER A 38 -6.83 21.76 -2.73
C SER A 38 -7.67 21.69 -4.02
N ARG A 39 -7.69 22.80 -4.76
CA ARG A 39 -8.30 22.82 -6.11
C ARG A 39 -7.45 22.09 -7.14
N LEU A 40 -6.19 21.81 -6.79
CA LEU A 40 -5.28 21.10 -7.68
C LEU A 40 -5.56 19.60 -7.58
N PRO A 41 -5.80 18.90 -8.71
CA PRO A 41 -5.89 17.45 -8.72
C PRO A 41 -4.63 16.78 -8.15
N ALA A 42 -4.77 15.57 -7.59
CA ALA A 42 -3.65 14.87 -6.95
C ALA A 42 -2.49 14.62 -7.93
N VAL A 43 -2.81 14.22 -9.16
CA VAL A 43 -1.82 13.97 -10.22
C VAL A 43 -0.99 15.22 -10.54
N GLU A 44 -1.66 16.38 -10.66
CA GLU A 44 -0.99 17.68 -10.90
C GLU A 44 -0.08 18.09 -9.74
N LEU A 45 -0.54 17.83 -8.52
CA LEU A 45 0.27 18.13 -7.34
C LEU A 45 1.53 17.27 -7.29
N ILE A 46 1.38 15.96 -7.51
CA ILE A 46 2.51 15.03 -7.48
C ILE A 46 3.51 15.44 -8.57
N HIS A 47 3.05 15.69 -9.80
CA HIS A 47 3.91 16.14 -10.90
C HIS A 47 4.70 17.40 -10.51
N ARG A 48 4.03 18.44 -10.03
CA ARG A 48 4.69 19.68 -9.58
C ARG A 48 5.75 19.40 -8.50
N LYS A 49 5.44 18.53 -7.53
CA LYS A 49 6.40 18.20 -6.47
C LYS A 49 7.61 17.45 -7.01
N LEU A 50 7.42 16.60 -8.00
CA LEU A 50 8.52 15.91 -8.68
C LEU A 50 9.38 16.87 -9.48
N GLU A 51 8.80 17.90 -10.12
CA GLU A 51 9.56 18.97 -10.80
C GLU A 51 10.36 19.84 -9.82
N GLU A 52 9.78 20.12 -8.64
CA GLU A 52 10.45 20.89 -7.57
C GLU A 52 11.62 20.11 -6.93
N HIS A 53 11.54 18.77 -6.87
CA HIS A 53 12.47 17.87 -6.17
C HIS A 53 12.77 16.61 -6.98
N PRO A 54 13.38 16.73 -8.18
CA PRO A 54 13.58 15.58 -9.07
C PRO A 54 14.57 14.58 -8.48
N GLY A 55 14.13 13.31 -8.38
CA GLY A 55 14.94 12.22 -7.84
C GLY A 55 15.04 12.15 -6.33
N GLU A 56 14.34 13.04 -5.60
CA GLU A 56 14.38 13.07 -4.13
C GLU A 56 13.12 12.50 -3.48
N ILE A 57 12.01 12.39 -4.23
CA ILE A 57 10.70 11.99 -3.69
C ILE A 57 10.49 10.50 -3.83
N TYR A 58 10.25 9.84 -2.70
CA TYR A 58 9.68 8.51 -2.64
C TYR A 58 8.15 8.60 -2.54
N ILE A 59 7.45 7.72 -3.27
CA ILE A 59 6.00 7.62 -3.21
C ILE A 59 5.62 6.40 -2.38
N ILE A 60 4.73 6.56 -1.40
CA ILE A 60 4.18 5.46 -0.62
C ILE A 60 2.78 5.16 -1.14
N SER A 61 2.64 4.04 -1.86
CA SER A 61 1.38 3.61 -2.49
C SER A 61 0.71 2.54 -1.64
N ILE A 62 -0.33 2.93 -0.92
CA ILE A 62 -1.11 2.06 0.00
C ILE A 62 -2.54 1.79 -0.50
N ALA A 63 -2.82 2.14 -1.75
CA ALA A 63 -4.11 1.99 -2.42
C ALA A 63 -3.90 1.49 -3.85
N PRO A 64 -4.94 1.27 -4.67
CA PRO A 64 -4.79 1.02 -6.09
C PRO A 64 -3.94 2.09 -6.77
N MET A 65 -3.10 1.68 -7.72
CA MET A 65 -2.07 2.56 -8.33
C MET A 65 -2.63 3.48 -9.42
N THR A 66 -3.94 3.68 -9.51
CA THR A 66 -4.63 4.45 -10.55
C THR A 66 -4.03 5.85 -10.74
N ASN A 67 -3.84 6.60 -9.64
CA ASN A 67 -3.28 7.96 -9.71
C ASN A 67 -1.81 7.98 -10.16
N LEU A 68 -1.02 6.97 -9.79
CA LEU A 68 0.36 6.85 -10.26
C LEU A 68 0.42 6.51 -11.74
N ALA A 69 -0.43 5.60 -12.20
CA ALA A 69 -0.53 5.26 -13.61
C ALA A 69 -0.93 6.48 -14.45
N GLU A 70 -1.95 7.22 -14.02
CA GLU A 70 -2.35 8.46 -14.70
C GLU A 70 -1.23 9.50 -14.71
N LEU A 71 -0.52 9.68 -13.59
CA LEU A 71 0.65 10.55 -13.52
C LEU A 71 1.66 10.20 -14.61
N LEU A 72 2.04 8.92 -14.69
CA LEU A 72 3.06 8.47 -15.65
C LEU A 72 2.57 8.45 -17.11
N MET A 73 1.26 8.33 -17.34
CA MET A 73 0.68 8.45 -18.68
C MET A 73 0.63 9.90 -19.14
N LYS A 74 0.27 10.81 -18.23
CA LYS A 74 0.12 12.23 -18.53
C LYS A 74 1.45 12.96 -18.57
N TYR A 75 2.38 12.57 -17.71
CA TYR A 75 3.71 13.16 -17.53
C TYR A 75 4.78 12.07 -17.55
N PRO A 76 5.10 11.50 -18.73
CA PRO A 76 6.05 10.38 -18.84
C PRO A 76 7.43 10.66 -18.26
N GLU A 77 7.85 11.94 -18.27
CA GLU A 77 9.11 12.43 -17.70
C GLU A 77 9.18 12.25 -16.17
N SER A 78 8.04 12.26 -15.49
CA SER A 78 7.96 12.01 -14.04
C SER A 78 8.53 10.66 -13.62
N ARG A 79 8.60 9.70 -14.55
CA ARG A 79 9.22 8.39 -14.31
C ARG A 79 10.67 8.51 -13.86
N GLY A 80 11.46 9.40 -14.48
CA GLY A 80 12.86 9.64 -14.12
C GLY A 80 13.04 10.54 -12.89
N GLN A 81 11.96 11.15 -12.40
CA GLN A 81 11.97 12.07 -11.25
C GLN A 81 11.57 11.39 -9.94
N ILE A 82 10.98 10.19 -9.98
CA ILE A 82 10.59 9.43 -8.79
C ILE A 82 11.79 8.65 -8.28
N ALA A 83 12.21 8.86 -7.03
CA ALA A 83 13.31 8.16 -6.39
C ALA A 83 13.00 6.66 -6.18
N GLY A 84 11.74 6.32 -5.94
CA GLY A 84 11.25 4.96 -5.78
C GLY A 84 9.83 4.93 -5.22
N ILE A 85 9.24 3.74 -5.23
CA ILE A 85 7.89 3.50 -4.72
C ILE A 85 7.96 2.46 -3.61
N TYR A 86 7.41 2.77 -2.44
CA TYR A 86 7.09 1.78 -1.41
C TYR A 86 5.62 1.41 -1.51
N THR A 87 5.31 0.12 -1.40
CA THR A 87 3.92 -0.31 -1.56
C THR A 87 3.59 -1.57 -0.76
N ILE A 88 2.31 -1.70 -0.37
CA ILE A 88 1.75 -2.93 0.21
C ILE A 88 1.08 -3.81 -0.85
N ASN A 89 1.20 -3.46 -2.13
CA ASN A 89 0.51 -4.12 -3.22
C ASN A 89 1.21 -5.40 -3.67
N GLY A 90 0.42 -6.40 -4.09
CA GLY A 90 0.89 -7.63 -4.70
C GLY A 90 1.07 -8.81 -3.75
N SER A 91 1.44 -9.94 -4.34
CA SER A 91 1.86 -11.18 -3.67
C SER A 91 2.92 -11.82 -4.55
N TYR A 92 4.12 -11.96 -4.03
CA TYR A 92 5.32 -12.25 -4.83
C TYR A 92 5.82 -13.69 -4.67
N GLY A 93 5.22 -14.47 -3.75
CA GLY A 93 5.59 -15.86 -3.51
C GLY A 93 6.93 -16.04 -2.80
N VAL A 94 7.37 -15.05 -2.03
CA VAL A 94 8.70 -15.01 -1.38
C VAL A 94 8.67 -15.34 0.11
N ALA A 95 7.51 -15.55 0.72
CA ALA A 95 7.40 -15.88 2.13
C ALA A 95 8.11 -17.20 2.46
N PRO A 96 9.02 -17.25 3.46
CA PRO A 96 9.80 -18.45 3.79
C PRO A 96 8.97 -19.62 4.28
N ASP A 97 7.86 -19.33 4.95
CA ASP A 97 6.89 -20.31 5.48
C ASP A 97 5.88 -20.79 4.44
N LYS A 98 6.05 -20.39 3.19
CA LYS A 98 5.16 -20.72 2.07
C LYS A 98 3.72 -20.21 2.21
N SER A 99 3.45 -19.31 3.13
CA SER A 99 2.11 -18.73 3.35
C SER A 99 1.58 -18.00 2.11
N SER A 100 2.46 -17.50 1.25
CA SER A 100 2.14 -16.84 -0.01
C SER A 100 2.05 -17.77 -1.23
N TRP A 101 2.19 -19.08 -1.05
CA TRP A 101 2.11 -20.05 -2.17
C TRP A 101 0.70 -20.26 -2.72
N ASN A 102 -0.30 -19.80 -1.99
CA ASN A 102 -1.65 -19.72 -2.54
C ASN A 102 -1.75 -18.45 -3.39
N PRO A 103 -1.82 -18.53 -4.72
CA PRO A 103 -1.86 -17.37 -5.60
C PRO A 103 -3.12 -16.57 -5.30
N ARG A 104 -2.93 -15.45 -4.63
CA ARG A 104 -4.00 -14.57 -4.23
C ARG A 104 -3.64 -13.15 -4.64
N PRO A 105 -4.41 -12.52 -5.53
CA PRO A 105 -4.19 -11.12 -5.86
C PRO A 105 -4.46 -10.25 -4.62
N SER A 106 -3.61 -9.28 -4.37
CA SER A 106 -3.92 -8.26 -3.37
C SER A 106 -5.12 -7.42 -3.83
N TRP A 107 -5.92 -6.96 -2.87
CA TRP A 107 -7.10 -6.17 -3.17
C TRP A 107 -6.80 -4.97 -4.07
N ASN A 108 -5.76 -4.22 -3.77
CA ASN A 108 -5.40 -3.02 -4.51
C ASN A 108 -5.02 -3.32 -5.97
N VAL A 109 -4.25 -4.39 -6.21
CA VAL A 109 -3.90 -4.80 -7.58
C VAL A 109 -5.13 -5.33 -8.33
N ARG A 110 -5.99 -6.09 -7.65
CA ARG A 110 -7.21 -6.60 -8.26
C ARG A 110 -8.20 -5.49 -8.63
N THR A 111 -8.24 -4.42 -7.84
CA THR A 111 -9.12 -3.27 -8.09
C THR A 111 -8.75 -2.54 -9.36
N ASP A 112 -7.46 -2.35 -9.65
CA ASP A 112 -6.97 -1.73 -10.89
C ASP A 112 -5.69 -2.43 -11.37
N PRO A 113 -5.81 -3.63 -11.98
CA PRO A 113 -4.66 -4.38 -12.44
C PRO A 113 -3.92 -3.72 -13.59
N GLU A 114 -4.62 -2.95 -14.42
CA GLU A 114 -4.01 -2.20 -15.52
C GLU A 114 -3.11 -1.09 -14.98
N ALA A 115 -3.54 -0.37 -13.96
CA ALA A 115 -2.73 0.65 -13.31
C ALA A 115 -1.51 0.03 -12.59
N ALA A 116 -1.73 -1.06 -11.85
CA ALA A 116 -0.66 -1.76 -11.18
C ALA A 116 0.40 -2.27 -12.16
N LYS A 117 -0.04 -2.86 -13.29
CA LYS A 117 0.85 -3.29 -14.36
C LYS A 117 1.67 -2.12 -14.91
N TYR A 118 1.00 -1.02 -15.26
CA TYR A 118 1.66 0.14 -15.85
C TYR A 118 2.74 0.73 -14.94
N VAL A 119 2.47 0.77 -13.63
CA VAL A 119 3.40 1.32 -12.64
C VAL A 119 4.53 0.32 -12.32
N ILE A 120 4.23 -0.94 -12.03
CA ILE A 120 5.22 -1.95 -11.66
C ILE A 120 6.19 -2.21 -12.84
N GLU A 121 5.68 -2.25 -14.06
CA GLU A 121 6.46 -2.48 -15.27
C GLU A 121 7.07 -1.18 -15.86
N SER A 122 6.99 -0.06 -15.12
CA SER A 122 7.53 1.23 -15.57
C SER A 122 9.05 1.33 -15.50
N GLY A 123 9.72 0.45 -14.75
CA GLY A 123 11.14 0.51 -14.46
C GLY A 123 11.53 1.43 -13.29
N ILE A 124 10.56 2.07 -12.62
CA ILE A 124 10.80 2.77 -11.36
C ILE A 124 11.11 1.74 -10.28
N PRO A 125 12.13 1.95 -9.41
CA PRO A 125 12.41 1.05 -8.31
C PRO A 125 11.20 0.89 -7.37
N VAL A 126 10.75 -0.34 -7.15
CA VAL A 126 9.61 -0.67 -6.27
C VAL A 126 10.09 -1.47 -5.08
N THR A 127 9.78 -1.01 -3.87
CA THR A 127 9.92 -1.76 -2.63
C THR A 127 8.54 -2.26 -2.20
N ALA A 128 8.31 -3.56 -2.30
CA ALA A 128 7.02 -4.18 -2.11
C ALA A 128 6.95 -4.96 -0.80
N LEU A 129 6.03 -4.58 0.06
CA LEU A 129 5.59 -5.32 1.24
C LEU A 129 4.28 -6.03 0.88
N GLY A 130 4.36 -7.07 0.06
CA GLY A 130 3.20 -7.80 -0.43
C GLY A 130 2.49 -8.63 0.64
N LEU A 131 1.48 -9.39 0.20
CA LEU A 131 0.77 -10.33 1.09
C LEU A 131 1.71 -11.33 1.77
N ASP A 132 2.91 -11.53 1.22
CA ASP A 132 4.00 -12.36 1.76
C ASP A 132 4.40 -12.01 3.19
N VAL A 133 4.34 -10.72 3.53
CA VAL A 133 4.65 -10.22 4.88
C VAL A 133 3.44 -9.62 5.58
N THR A 134 2.53 -8.96 4.86
CA THR A 134 1.40 -8.27 5.49
C THR A 134 0.39 -9.24 6.11
N MET A 135 0.24 -10.45 5.56
CA MET A 135 -0.62 -11.51 6.13
C MET A 135 -0.04 -12.17 7.38
N ARG A 136 1.18 -11.83 7.77
CA ARG A 136 1.83 -12.35 8.99
C ARG A 136 1.65 -11.42 10.19
N LEU A 137 1.03 -10.28 9.98
CA LEU A 137 0.65 -9.38 11.07
C LEU A 137 -0.46 -10.02 11.90
N GLU A 138 -0.27 -10.12 13.20
CA GLU A 138 -1.16 -10.82 14.11
C GLU A 138 -2.01 -9.86 14.95
N ASN A 139 -3.16 -10.34 15.44
CA ASN A 139 -4.03 -9.56 16.31
C ASN A 139 -3.36 -9.15 17.62
N ALA A 140 -2.44 -9.97 18.15
CA ALA A 140 -1.67 -9.65 19.35
C ALA A 140 -0.92 -8.31 19.23
N MET A 141 -0.52 -7.92 18.03
CA MET A 141 0.14 -6.64 17.76
C MET A 141 -0.84 -5.46 17.88
N ALA A 142 -2.06 -5.62 17.38
CA ALA A 142 -3.11 -4.62 17.57
C ALA A 142 -3.50 -4.50 19.05
N GLU A 143 -3.55 -5.62 19.78
CA GLU A 143 -3.80 -5.65 21.24
C GLU A 143 -2.69 -4.91 22.00
N ARG A 144 -1.43 -5.13 21.64
CA ARG A 144 -0.29 -4.43 22.23
C ARG A 144 -0.40 -2.92 22.02
N LEU A 145 -0.71 -2.46 20.80
CA LEU A 145 -0.94 -1.04 20.51
C LEU A 145 -2.07 -0.44 21.34
N MET A 146 -3.17 -1.18 21.53
CA MET A 146 -4.29 -0.74 22.37
C MET A 146 -3.96 -0.72 23.85
N ALA A 147 -3.08 -1.58 24.33
CA ALA A 147 -2.66 -1.64 25.72
C ALA A 147 -1.67 -0.51 26.08
N GLU A 148 -0.68 -0.27 25.22
CA GLU A 148 0.48 0.60 25.48
C GLU A 148 0.32 2.03 24.94
N GLY A 149 -0.61 2.25 23.99
CA GLY A 149 -0.78 3.55 23.32
C GLY A 149 -1.34 4.65 24.23
N ASN A 150 -1.05 5.90 23.88
CA ASN A 150 -1.58 7.07 24.59
C ASN A 150 -3.08 7.27 24.33
N LYS A 151 -3.90 6.84 25.27
CA LYS A 151 -5.38 6.87 25.19
C LYS A 151 -5.99 8.25 25.03
N ASN A 152 -5.25 9.31 25.36
CA ASN A 152 -5.72 10.67 25.23
C ASN A 152 -5.42 11.26 23.83
N GLY A 153 -4.58 10.60 23.03
CA GLY A 153 -4.27 11.01 21.67
C GLY A 153 -5.41 10.78 20.69
N TRP A 154 -5.65 11.71 19.77
CA TRP A 154 -6.71 11.57 18.77
C TRP A 154 -6.48 10.34 17.85
N ALA A 155 -5.23 10.05 17.52
CA ALA A 155 -4.87 8.92 16.68
C ALA A 155 -5.20 7.59 17.36
N PHE A 156 -4.96 7.47 18.68
CA PHE A 156 -5.36 6.33 19.47
C PHE A 156 -6.88 6.16 19.46
N GLN A 157 -7.63 7.23 19.75
CA GLN A 157 -9.10 7.19 19.79
C GLN A 157 -9.70 6.86 18.43
N PHE A 158 -9.09 7.31 17.35
CA PHE A 158 -9.48 6.92 15.99
C PHE A 158 -9.28 5.43 15.77
N LEU A 159 -8.08 4.91 16.04
CA LEU A 159 -7.77 3.49 15.85
C LEU A 159 -8.63 2.59 16.76
N GLU A 160 -8.86 2.98 18.01
CA GLU A 160 -9.74 2.25 18.95
C GLU A 160 -11.15 2.08 18.38
N ARG A 161 -11.73 3.16 17.81
CA ARG A 161 -13.06 3.09 17.17
C ARG A 161 -13.05 2.20 15.92
N ALA A 162 -12.01 2.29 15.10
CA ALA A 162 -11.88 1.47 13.91
C ALA A 162 -11.67 -0.02 14.26
N VAL A 163 -10.89 -0.32 15.29
CA VAL A 163 -10.77 -1.68 15.85
C VAL A 163 -12.12 -2.22 16.33
N ALA A 164 -12.86 -1.41 17.10
CA ALA A 164 -14.19 -1.80 17.58
C ALA A 164 -15.18 -2.06 16.44
N PHE A 165 -15.11 -1.26 15.37
CA PHE A 165 -15.90 -1.46 14.14
C PHE A 165 -15.58 -2.79 13.47
N ASN A 166 -14.28 -3.12 13.30
CA ASN A 166 -13.86 -4.37 12.69
C ASN A 166 -14.29 -5.58 13.52
N LEU A 167 -14.05 -5.56 14.83
CA LEU A 167 -14.45 -6.64 15.74
C LEU A 167 -15.97 -6.89 15.72
N LYS A 168 -16.79 -5.83 15.71
CA LYS A 168 -18.25 -5.94 15.62
C LYS A 168 -18.70 -6.62 14.33
N ARG A 169 -17.92 -6.56 13.27
CA ARG A 169 -18.19 -7.17 11.96
C ARG A 169 -17.52 -8.53 11.76
N GLY A 170 -16.82 -9.04 12.77
CA GLY A 170 -16.06 -10.29 12.70
C GLY A 170 -14.84 -10.19 11.80
N LEU A 171 -14.27 -8.98 11.69
CA LEU A 171 -13.04 -8.73 10.95
C LEU A 171 -11.86 -8.65 11.91
N GLU A 172 -10.70 -9.05 11.41
CA GLU A 172 -9.47 -9.02 12.20
C GLU A 172 -8.93 -7.59 12.31
N PRO A 173 -8.66 -7.08 13.55
CA PRO A 173 -8.21 -5.72 13.76
C PRO A 173 -6.83 -5.41 13.17
N TYR A 174 -5.95 -6.40 13.00
CA TYR A 174 -4.63 -6.19 12.41
C TYR A 174 -4.68 -5.58 11.00
N SER A 175 -5.77 -5.79 10.26
CA SER A 175 -5.92 -5.27 8.90
C SER A 175 -5.81 -3.74 8.81
N LEU A 176 -6.09 -3.03 9.91
CA LEU A 176 -5.95 -1.58 10.01
C LEU A 176 -4.49 -1.09 10.10
N LEU A 177 -3.56 -2.00 10.36
CA LEU A 177 -2.14 -1.68 10.55
C LEU A 177 -1.29 -1.96 9.30
N VAL A 178 -1.85 -2.67 8.31
CA VAL A 178 -1.11 -3.13 7.13
C VAL A 178 -0.50 -1.98 6.33
N ASP A 179 -1.26 -0.94 6.09
CA ASP A 179 -0.84 0.18 5.24
C ASP A 179 0.34 0.94 5.83
N ALA A 180 0.37 1.09 7.15
CA ALA A 180 1.46 1.77 7.84
C ALA A 180 2.80 1.02 7.78
N MET A 181 2.80 -0.28 7.43
CA MET A 181 4.04 -1.05 7.21
C MET A 181 4.87 -0.46 6.06
N ALA A 182 4.24 0.00 4.97
CA ALA A 182 4.96 0.64 3.87
C ALA A 182 5.61 1.97 4.30
N VAL A 183 4.93 2.74 5.16
CA VAL A 183 5.49 3.96 5.76
C VAL A 183 6.68 3.62 6.65
N ALA A 184 6.53 2.61 7.52
CA ALA A 184 7.61 2.16 8.41
C ALA A 184 8.86 1.72 7.62
N ALA A 185 8.67 0.93 6.56
CA ALA A 185 9.77 0.49 5.70
C ALA A 185 10.44 1.65 4.92
N ALA A 186 9.70 2.70 4.58
CA ALA A 186 10.26 3.88 3.92
C ALA A 186 11.11 4.73 4.90
N VAL A 187 10.67 4.83 6.17
CA VAL A 187 11.36 5.60 7.22
C VAL A 187 12.51 4.82 7.82
N ARG A 188 12.39 3.49 7.91
CA ARG A 188 13.36 2.58 8.51
C ARG A 188 13.55 1.34 7.63
N PRO A 189 14.33 1.45 6.53
CA PRO A 189 14.46 0.38 5.54
C PRO A 189 14.98 -0.95 6.09
N GLU A 190 15.75 -0.93 7.19
CA GLU A 190 16.28 -2.11 7.87
C GLU A 190 15.21 -2.95 8.61
N ILE A 191 13.97 -2.48 8.70
CA ILE A 191 12.87 -3.22 9.33
C ILE A 191 12.47 -4.48 8.54
N ALA A 192 12.88 -4.57 7.26
CA ALA A 192 12.53 -5.68 6.41
C ALA A 192 13.72 -6.20 5.62
N GLU A 193 13.68 -7.49 5.29
CA GLU A 193 14.62 -8.11 4.37
C GLU A 193 13.96 -8.38 3.03
N TYR A 194 14.72 -8.21 1.94
CA TYR A 194 14.18 -8.18 0.58
C TYR A 194 14.90 -9.12 -0.37
N ILE A 195 14.15 -9.70 -1.31
CA ILE A 195 14.69 -10.36 -2.48
C ILE A 195 14.54 -9.43 -3.68
N HIS A 196 15.65 -9.19 -4.39
CA HIS A 196 15.65 -8.41 -5.62
C HIS A 196 15.26 -9.29 -6.81
N GLY A 197 14.40 -8.75 -7.65
CA GLY A 197 13.93 -9.42 -8.84
C GLY A 197 13.12 -8.50 -9.74
N LYS A 198 12.36 -9.10 -10.60
CA LYS A 198 11.44 -8.42 -11.51
C LYS A 198 10.02 -8.93 -11.28
N ALA A 199 9.04 -8.08 -11.48
CA ALA A 199 7.64 -8.45 -11.38
C ALA A 199 6.87 -8.08 -12.64
N ALA A 200 5.79 -8.81 -12.87
CA ALA A 200 4.77 -8.51 -13.87
C ALA A 200 3.39 -8.68 -13.25
N VAL A 201 2.39 -8.02 -13.84
CA VAL A 201 1.00 -8.08 -13.37
C VAL A 201 0.11 -8.62 -14.48
N SER A 202 -0.74 -9.58 -14.13
CA SER A 202 -1.78 -10.09 -15.03
C SER A 202 -2.98 -9.14 -15.00
N ASP A 203 -3.22 -8.44 -16.10
CA ASP A 203 -4.35 -7.53 -16.30
C ASP A 203 -5.48 -8.15 -17.15
N GLN A 204 -5.32 -9.42 -17.56
CA GLN A 204 -6.31 -10.14 -18.34
C GLN A 204 -7.48 -10.59 -17.45
N ASP A 205 -8.70 -10.51 -17.98
CA ASP A 205 -9.89 -11.01 -17.29
C ASP A 205 -9.78 -12.51 -17.02
N GLY A 206 -10.33 -12.95 -15.91
CA GLY A 206 -10.36 -14.34 -15.51
C GLY A 206 -9.70 -14.62 -14.16
N LEU A 207 -9.37 -15.87 -13.91
CA LEU A 207 -8.87 -16.35 -12.62
C LEU A 207 -7.59 -15.66 -12.14
N MET A 208 -6.72 -15.29 -13.08
CA MET A 208 -5.40 -14.69 -12.78
C MET A 208 -5.41 -13.16 -12.77
N CYS A 209 -6.58 -12.53 -12.91
CA CYS A 209 -6.67 -11.07 -12.93
C CYS A 209 -6.17 -10.46 -11.61
N GLY A 210 -5.24 -9.52 -11.71
CA GLY A 210 -4.60 -8.88 -10.57
C GLY A 210 -3.49 -9.71 -9.90
N GLN A 211 -3.15 -10.88 -10.45
CA GLN A 211 -2.03 -11.66 -9.95
C GLN A 211 -0.70 -10.99 -10.30
N THR A 212 0.17 -10.87 -9.29
CA THR A 212 1.58 -10.49 -9.50
C THR A 212 2.42 -11.74 -9.71
N LEU A 213 3.33 -11.67 -10.66
CA LEU A 213 4.35 -12.67 -10.92
C LEU A 213 5.70 -12.09 -10.51
N PHE A 214 6.55 -12.88 -9.88
CA PHE A 214 7.87 -12.45 -9.45
C PHE A 214 8.93 -13.45 -9.87
N GLY A 215 10.03 -12.97 -10.39
CA GLY A 215 11.15 -13.79 -10.81
C GLY A 215 12.48 -13.16 -10.45
N VAL A 216 13.38 -13.99 -9.92
CA VAL A 216 14.80 -13.71 -9.83
C VAL A 216 15.47 -14.17 -11.12
N LYS A 217 16.66 -13.87 -11.40
CA LYS A 217 17.46 -14.15 -12.61
C LYS A 217 16.91 -15.19 -13.62
N GLY A 218 16.92 -14.84 -14.90
CA GLY A 218 16.72 -15.73 -16.05
C GLY A 218 15.30 -15.73 -16.60
N TYR A 219 14.30 -16.09 -15.83
CA TYR A 219 12.91 -16.17 -16.31
C TYR A 219 12.21 -14.82 -16.45
N ALA A 220 12.63 -13.85 -15.64
CA ALA A 220 12.00 -12.52 -15.58
C ALA A 220 12.75 -11.44 -16.36
N ASP A 221 13.80 -11.77 -17.09
CA ASP A 221 14.67 -10.79 -17.78
C ASP A 221 13.91 -9.98 -18.84
N GLN A 222 12.84 -10.52 -19.37
CA GLN A 222 11.95 -9.85 -20.32
C GLN A 222 11.02 -8.80 -19.69
N TRP A 223 10.87 -8.79 -18.37
CA TRP A 223 10.01 -7.82 -17.69
C TRP A 223 10.76 -6.53 -17.42
N ASN A 224 10.15 -5.40 -17.77
CA ASN A 224 10.70 -4.07 -17.53
C ASN A 224 10.29 -3.56 -16.14
N SER A 225 10.85 -4.18 -15.09
CA SER A 225 10.56 -3.79 -13.71
C SER A 225 11.82 -3.93 -12.85
N ASP A 226 11.84 -3.21 -11.74
CA ASP A 226 12.86 -3.28 -10.71
C ASP A 226 12.16 -3.37 -9.36
N VAL A 227 12.07 -4.57 -8.81
CA VAL A 227 11.29 -4.86 -7.61
C VAL A 227 12.15 -5.56 -6.58
N ARG A 228 12.13 -5.04 -5.37
CA ARG A 228 12.58 -5.76 -4.17
C ARG A 228 11.35 -6.11 -3.32
N ALA A 229 11.08 -7.40 -3.22
CA ALA A 229 9.95 -7.95 -2.48
C ALA A 229 10.39 -8.34 -1.07
N ALA A 230 9.70 -7.83 -0.05
CA ALA A 230 9.97 -8.19 1.34
C ALA A 230 9.56 -9.63 1.61
N TYR A 231 10.47 -10.41 2.22
CA TYR A 231 10.20 -11.79 2.65
C TYR A 231 10.24 -11.94 4.18
N CYS A 232 10.86 -10.99 4.88
CA CYS A 232 10.87 -10.90 6.33
C CYS A 232 10.57 -9.46 6.76
N PHE A 233 9.89 -9.30 7.89
CA PHE A 233 9.55 -8.00 8.46
C PHE A 233 9.58 -8.10 9.98
N ASP A 234 10.24 -7.14 10.63
CA ASP A 234 10.34 -7.07 12.08
C ASP A 234 9.13 -6.34 12.67
N PHE A 235 8.17 -7.10 13.15
CA PHE A 235 6.93 -6.57 13.69
C PHE A 235 7.12 -5.92 15.06
N ASP A 236 8.10 -6.32 15.85
CA ASP A 236 8.35 -5.69 17.15
C ASP A 236 8.89 -4.27 16.96
N ILE A 237 9.88 -4.11 16.10
CA ILE A 237 10.38 -2.77 15.71
C ILE A 237 9.26 -1.93 15.11
N TYR A 238 8.36 -2.54 14.30
CA TYR A 238 7.24 -1.83 13.72
C TYR A 238 6.28 -1.28 14.77
N ILE A 239 5.90 -2.10 15.75
CA ILE A 239 4.98 -1.70 16.82
C ILE A 239 5.62 -0.62 17.70
N ASP A 240 6.90 -0.76 18.04
CA ASP A 240 7.63 0.25 18.81
C ASP A 240 7.67 1.59 18.07
N LEU A 241 7.96 1.57 16.76
CA LEU A 241 7.94 2.77 15.92
C LEU A 241 6.55 3.41 15.85
N PHE A 242 5.50 2.59 15.76
CA PHE A 242 4.12 3.06 15.72
C PHE A 242 3.74 3.74 17.05
N LEU A 243 4.07 3.12 18.17
CA LEU A 243 3.86 3.69 19.52
C LEU A 243 4.59 5.02 19.68
N GLU A 244 5.87 5.08 19.27
CA GLU A 244 6.69 6.27 19.38
C GLU A 244 6.18 7.43 18.51
N ARG A 245 5.73 7.15 17.29
CA ARG A 245 5.45 8.20 16.29
C ARG A 245 3.99 8.57 16.13
N VAL A 246 3.09 7.65 16.42
CA VAL A 246 1.66 7.83 16.20
C VAL A 246 0.91 8.01 17.52
N PHE A 247 1.37 7.34 18.58
CA PHE A 247 0.72 7.33 19.88
C PHE A 247 1.50 8.06 20.98
N SER A 248 2.54 8.82 20.61
CA SER A 248 3.28 9.67 21.54
C SER A 248 2.45 10.84 22.05
#